data_90da4f39137762b3bebe964bace628c4
#
_entry.id   90da4f39137762b3bebe964bace628c4
#
_cell.length_a   1.000
_cell.length_b   1.000
_cell.length_c   1.000
_cell.angle_alpha   90.00
_cell.angle_beta   90.00
_cell.angle_gamma   90.00
#
_symmetry.space_group_name_H-M   'P 1'
#
loop_
_entity.id
_entity.type
_entity.pdbx_description
1 polymer ?
#
loop_
_entity_poly.entity_id
_entity_poly.type
_entity_poly.pdbx_seq_one_letter_code
_entity_poly.pdbx_strand_id
1 'polypeptide(L)'
;MKKYKSIIFDCDGVILNSNEIKTESFRKVLSEFDTNAVKEFINYHKNNGGISRYIKLDHFLTEILPKYSEAPLNKKDKLLSLLTDYGKECKKSLLNCEVAKDLAKLKALTYNIPWIIVSGSDQKELRDIFKNKNLSKFFNGGIFGSPEKKIDIIKREEKDGLINYPSIFLGDSKVDYLVAKNLNIDFLFVTEWTDFNDFNSYCKENSIEMIGSVSDLINIFQKIKL
;
A
#
# COMPACT_ATOMS: atom_id res chain seq x y z
N MET A 1 8.20 -12.41 23.75
CA MET A 1 7.87 -11.72 22.47
C MET A 1 9.02 -10.83 22.05
N LYS A 2 9.24 -10.69 20.74
CA LYS A 2 10.32 -9.82 20.20
C LYS A 2 10.04 -8.35 20.53
N LYS A 3 11.07 -7.62 20.94
CA LYS A 3 11.00 -6.15 21.13
C LYS A 3 11.35 -5.47 19.82
N TYR A 4 10.35 -5.07 19.03
CA TYR A 4 10.57 -4.44 17.74
C TYR A 4 11.28 -3.08 17.87
N LYS A 5 12.16 -2.79 16.89
CA LYS A 5 12.91 -1.53 16.77
C LYS A 5 12.36 -0.64 15.66
N SER A 6 11.54 -1.19 14.76
CA SER A 6 10.86 -0.44 13.71
C SER A 6 9.50 -1.07 13.40
N ILE A 7 8.50 -0.24 13.09
CA ILE A 7 7.20 -0.69 12.62
C ILE A 7 6.99 -0.09 11.23
N ILE A 8 6.82 -0.96 10.24
CA ILE A 8 6.59 -0.59 8.85
C ILE A 8 5.12 -0.82 8.56
N PHE A 9 4.49 0.13 7.87
CA PHE A 9 3.09 0.05 7.47
C PHE A 9 2.99 0.21 5.95
N ASP A 10 2.16 -0.60 5.29
CA ASP A 10 1.57 -0.17 4.04
C ASP A 10 0.57 0.96 4.30
N CYS A 11 0.17 1.65 3.27
CA CYS A 11 -0.78 2.76 3.36
C CYS A 11 -2.20 2.33 3.04
N ASP A 12 -2.38 1.79 1.83
CA ASP A 12 -3.69 1.49 1.26
C ASP A 12 -4.23 0.18 1.85
N GLY A 13 -5.46 0.20 2.35
CA GLY A 13 -6.01 -0.95 3.06
C GLY A 13 -5.47 -1.18 4.47
N VAL A 14 -4.50 -0.37 4.94
CA VAL A 14 -3.88 -0.48 6.27
C VAL A 14 -4.08 0.79 7.09
N ILE A 15 -3.57 1.92 6.61
CA ILE A 15 -3.70 3.23 7.28
C ILE A 15 -4.88 4.01 6.70
N LEU A 16 -5.14 3.88 5.41
CA LEU A 16 -6.24 4.54 4.70
C LEU A 16 -7.18 3.49 4.09
N ASN A 17 -8.48 3.67 4.27
CA ASN A 17 -9.52 2.93 3.57
C ASN A 17 -9.61 3.46 2.13
N SER A 18 -8.68 3.06 1.28
CA SER A 18 -8.46 3.67 -0.04
C SER A 18 -8.52 2.70 -1.22
N ASN A 19 -8.63 1.40 -0.99
CA ASN A 19 -8.55 0.39 -2.05
C ASN A 19 -9.66 0.58 -3.11
N GLU A 20 -10.94 0.70 -2.69
CA GLU A 20 -12.04 0.91 -3.63
C GLU A 20 -11.96 2.29 -4.31
N ILE A 21 -11.51 3.33 -3.59
CA ILE A 21 -11.26 4.67 -4.17
C ILE A 21 -10.29 4.57 -5.35
N LYS A 22 -9.22 3.81 -5.19
CA LYS A 22 -8.21 3.60 -6.23
C LYS A 22 -8.73 2.79 -7.39
N THR A 23 -9.50 1.75 -7.11
CA THR A 23 -10.17 0.94 -8.11
C THR A 23 -11.12 1.80 -8.97
N GLU A 24 -11.96 2.62 -8.35
CA GLU A 24 -12.87 3.52 -9.05
C GLU A 24 -12.13 4.62 -9.83
N SER A 25 -11.01 5.13 -9.30
CA SER A 25 -10.18 6.07 -10.03
C SER A 25 -9.59 5.46 -11.30
N PHE A 26 -9.19 4.19 -11.28
CA PHE A 26 -8.79 3.47 -12.50
C PHE A 26 -9.94 3.29 -13.48
N ARG A 27 -11.15 2.91 -13.01
CA ARG A 27 -12.33 2.80 -13.88
C ARG A 27 -12.61 4.10 -14.62
N LYS A 28 -12.57 5.23 -13.93
CA LYS A 28 -12.84 6.55 -14.50
C LYS A 28 -11.82 6.93 -15.55
N VAL A 29 -10.53 6.82 -15.24
CA VAL A 29 -9.49 7.27 -16.20
C VAL A 29 -9.33 6.33 -17.39
N LEU A 30 -9.79 5.10 -17.28
CA LEU A 30 -9.78 4.13 -18.37
C LEU A 30 -11.12 4.04 -19.11
N SER A 31 -12.11 4.85 -18.76
CA SER A 31 -13.48 4.76 -19.31
C SER A 31 -13.61 4.98 -20.81
N GLU A 32 -12.61 5.59 -21.45
CA GLU A 32 -12.55 5.77 -22.90
C GLU A 32 -12.11 4.51 -23.68
N PHE A 33 -11.55 3.51 -22.99
CA PHE A 33 -11.06 2.28 -23.61
C PHE A 33 -12.14 1.20 -23.68
N ASP A 34 -11.83 0.12 -24.41
CA ASP A 34 -12.71 -1.03 -24.52
C ASP A 34 -13.12 -1.57 -23.13
N THR A 35 -14.40 -1.82 -22.95
CA THR A 35 -15.00 -2.22 -21.66
C THR A 35 -14.41 -3.55 -21.14
N ASN A 36 -14.07 -4.49 -22.03
CA ASN A 36 -13.48 -5.77 -21.61
C ASN A 36 -12.01 -5.59 -21.21
N ALA A 37 -11.27 -4.72 -21.92
CA ALA A 37 -9.91 -4.36 -21.52
C ALA A 37 -9.89 -3.72 -20.11
N VAL A 38 -10.79 -2.81 -19.84
CA VAL A 38 -10.93 -2.18 -18.50
C VAL A 38 -11.29 -3.22 -17.45
N LYS A 39 -12.22 -4.13 -17.75
CA LYS A 39 -12.64 -5.20 -16.85
C LYS A 39 -11.49 -6.15 -16.52
N GLU A 40 -10.71 -6.57 -17.52
CA GLU A 40 -9.49 -7.39 -17.32
C GLU A 40 -8.47 -6.64 -16.45
N PHE A 41 -8.26 -5.35 -16.73
CA PHE A 41 -7.34 -4.53 -15.95
C PHE A 41 -7.76 -4.38 -14.49
N ILE A 42 -9.04 -4.18 -14.20
CA ILE A 42 -9.52 -4.08 -12.82
C ILE A 42 -9.31 -5.39 -12.05
N ASN A 43 -9.54 -6.53 -12.70
CA ASN A 43 -9.22 -7.83 -12.11
C ASN A 43 -7.71 -7.97 -11.85
N TYR A 44 -6.87 -7.58 -12.81
CA TYR A 44 -5.44 -7.53 -12.63
C TYR A 44 -5.04 -6.61 -11.48
N HIS A 45 -5.63 -5.41 -11.39
CA HIS A 45 -5.38 -4.46 -10.32
C HIS A 45 -5.65 -5.04 -8.94
N LYS A 46 -6.82 -5.65 -8.74
CA LYS A 46 -7.22 -6.26 -7.46
C LYS A 46 -6.31 -7.43 -7.05
N ASN A 47 -5.95 -8.28 -8.00
CA ASN A 47 -5.06 -9.42 -7.76
C ASN A 47 -3.59 -9.02 -7.51
N ASN A 48 -3.23 -7.78 -7.81
CA ASN A 48 -1.88 -7.24 -7.67
C ASN A 48 -1.86 -6.00 -6.74
N GLY A 49 -2.53 -6.10 -5.58
CA GLY A 49 -2.44 -5.10 -4.51
C GLY A 49 -0.99 -4.79 -4.15
N GLY A 50 -0.67 -3.55 -3.77
CA GLY A 50 0.68 -3.14 -3.40
C GLY A 50 1.63 -2.82 -4.57
N ILE A 51 1.29 -3.19 -5.82
CA ILE A 51 2.08 -2.82 -7.02
C ILE A 51 1.77 -1.37 -7.43
N SER A 52 2.82 -0.65 -7.83
CA SER A 52 2.75 0.74 -8.29
C SER A 52 1.84 0.94 -9.50
N ARG A 53 1.09 2.07 -9.52
CA ARG A 53 0.29 2.52 -10.67
C ARG A 53 1.10 2.64 -11.97
N TYR A 54 2.37 2.99 -11.87
CA TYR A 54 3.28 3.09 -13.02
C TYR A 54 3.40 1.76 -13.74
N ILE A 55 3.62 0.69 -12.99
CA ILE A 55 3.72 -0.68 -13.53
C ILE A 55 2.36 -1.15 -14.05
N LYS A 56 1.28 -0.88 -13.29
CA LYS A 56 -0.08 -1.31 -13.66
C LYS A 56 -0.57 -0.68 -14.95
N LEU A 57 -0.42 0.63 -15.12
CA LEU A 57 -0.86 1.33 -16.32
C LEU A 57 0.04 1.01 -17.53
N ASP A 58 1.35 0.80 -17.32
CA ASP A 58 2.21 0.31 -18.38
C ASP A 58 1.77 -1.08 -18.86
N HIS A 59 1.50 -2.01 -17.92
CA HIS A 59 0.96 -3.34 -18.22
C HIS A 59 -0.40 -3.28 -18.95
N PHE A 60 -1.28 -2.36 -18.55
CA PHE A 60 -2.53 -2.14 -19.28
C PHE A 60 -2.29 -1.81 -20.75
N LEU A 61 -1.40 -0.85 -21.03
CA LEU A 61 -1.12 -0.39 -22.39
C LEU A 61 -0.33 -1.41 -23.23
N THR A 62 0.48 -2.28 -22.59
CA THR A 62 1.34 -3.25 -23.32
C THR A 62 0.74 -4.64 -23.46
N GLU A 63 0.04 -5.12 -22.43
CA GLU A 63 -0.34 -6.53 -22.35
C GLU A 63 -1.86 -6.73 -22.42
N ILE A 64 -2.64 -5.77 -21.90
CA ILE A 64 -4.10 -5.95 -21.84
C ILE A 64 -4.77 -5.29 -23.04
N LEU A 65 -4.57 -3.99 -23.23
CA LEU A 65 -5.24 -3.22 -24.27
C LEU A 65 -5.08 -3.81 -25.70
N PRO A 66 -3.88 -4.28 -26.12
CA PRO A 66 -3.70 -4.82 -27.46
C PRO A 66 -4.53 -6.07 -27.79
N LYS A 67 -5.12 -6.72 -26.77
CA LYS A 67 -6.03 -7.86 -26.98
C LYS A 67 -7.43 -7.44 -27.45
N TYR A 68 -7.79 -6.15 -27.25
CA TYR A 68 -9.13 -5.64 -27.45
C TYR A 68 -9.22 -4.48 -28.44
N SER A 69 -8.14 -3.74 -28.63
CA SER A 69 -8.08 -2.60 -29.55
C SER A 69 -6.65 -2.28 -30.00
N GLU A 70 -6.51 -1.41 -30.97
CA GLU A 70 -5.20 -0.94 -31.39
C GLU A 70 -4.47 -0.19 -30.28
N ALA A 71 -3.16 -0.43 -30.17
CA ALA A 71 -2.32 0.28 -29.23
C ALA A 71 -2.21 1.77 -29.57
N PRO A 72 -2.09 2.67 -28.59
CA PRO A 72 -1.89 4.09 -28.86
C PRO A 72 -0.62 4.36 -29.66
N LEU A 73 -0.69 5.26 -30.65
CA LEU A 73 0.45 5.61 -31.50
C LEU A 73 1.66 6.13 -30.69
N ASN A 74 1.40 6.85 -29.61
CA ASN A 74 2.43 7.28 -28.65
C ASN A 74 2.11 6.77 -27.25
N LYS A 75 2.57 5.56 -26.96
CA LYS A 75 2.38 4.89 -25.67
C LYS A 75 2.91 5.72 -24.50
N LYS A 76 4.08 6.37 -24.66
CA LYS A 76 4.72 7.13 -23.58
C LYS A 76 3.87 8.32 -23.15
N ASP A 77 3.36 9.08 -24.11
CA ASP A 77 2.50 10.25 -23.81
C ASP A 77 1.16 9.80 -23.22
N LYS A 78 0.60 8.70 -23.73
CA LYS A 78 -0.63 8.12 -23.19
C LYS A 78 -0.46 7.66 -21.75
N LEU A 79 0.63 6.96 -21.43
CA LEU A 79 0.96 6.56 -20.06
C LEU A 79 1.08 7.76 -19.14
N LEU A 80 1.76 8.83 -19.56
CA LEU A 80 1.93 10.04 -18.75
C LEU A 80 0.59 10.75 -18.50
N SER A 81 -0.27 10.82 -19.51
CA SER A 81 -1.64 11.36 -19.36
C SER A 81 -2.44 10.54 -18.33
N LEU A 82 -2.49 9.22 -18.50
CA LEU A 82 -3.23 8.33 -17.58
C LEU A 82 -2.72 8.43 -16.14
N LEU A 83 -1.41 8.50 -15.94
CA LEU A 83 -0.80 8.69 -14.61
C LEU A 83 -1.21 10.01 -13.98
N THR A 84 -1.22 11.08 -14.79
CA THR A 84 -1.60 12.42 -14.34
C THR A 84 -3.08 12.50 -13.96
N ASP A 85 -3.95 11.94 -14.79
CA ASP A 85 -5.39 11.98 -14.57
C ASP A 85 -5.81 11.07 -13.41
N TYR A 86 -5.18 9.90 -13.30
CA TYR A 86 -5.35 9.03 -12.13
C TYR A 86 -4.95 9.72 -10.82
N GLY A 87 -3.82 10.43 -10.80
CA GLY A 87 -3.39 11.18 -9.61
C GLY A 87 -4.39 12.27 -9.20
N LYS A 88 -4.93 13.02 -10.17
CA LYS A 88 -5.96 14.04 -9.92
C LYS A 88 -7.25 13.42 -9.34
N GLU A 89 -7.70 12.30 -9.93
CA GLU A 89 -8.93 11.62 -9.52
C GLU A 89 -8.79 11.04 -8.11
N CYS A 90 -7.67 10.36 -7.81
CA CYS A 90 -7.39 9.83 -6.48
C CYS A 90 -7.32 10.91 -5.40
N LYS A 91 -6.59 12.01 -5.64
CA LYS A 91 -6.31 13.02 -4.62
C LYS A 91 -7.57 13.56 -3.97
N LYS A 92 -8.61 13.86 -4.78
CA LYS A 92 -9.88 14.40 -4.29
C LYS A 92 -10.58 13.46 -3.30
N SER A 93 -10.60 12.17 -3.62
CA SER A 93 -11.31 11.16 -2.83
C SER A 93 -10.50 10.72 -1.60
N LEU A 94 -9.18 10.60 -1.72
CA LEU A 94 -8.29 10.20 -0.62
C LEU A 94 -8.28 11.20 0.55
N LEU A 95 -8.50 12.48 0.29
CA LEU A 95 -8.60 13.48 1.36
C LEU A 95 -9.77 13.21 2.31
N ASN A 96 -10.83 12.57 1.83
CA ASN A 96 -12.05 12.27 2.61
C ASN A 96 -12.14 10.80 3.06
N CYS A 97 -11.19 9.92 2.68
CA CYS A 97 -11.25 8.52 3.07
C CYS A 97 -11.08 8.32 4.58
N GLU A 98 -11.59 7.22 5.08
CA GLU A 98 -11.43 6.79 6.46
C GLU A 98 -9.96 6.52 6.79
N VAL A 99 -9.58 6.80 8.03
CA VAL A 99 -8.23 6.58 8.56
C VAL A 99 -8.30 5.53 9.66
N ALA A 100 -7.28 4.69 9.76
CA ALA A 100 -7.17 3.70 10.84
C ALA A 100 -7.34 4.35 12.21
N LYS A 101 -8.13 3.69 13.07
CA LYS A 101 -8.49 4.20 14.39
C LYS A 101 -7.32 4.08 15.36
N ASP A 102 -7.39 4.85 16.43
CA ASP A 102 -6.48 4.75 17.58
C ASP A 102 -4.98 4.93 17.30
N LEU A 103 -4.58 5.51 16.15
CA LEU A 103 -3.17 5.75 15.81
C LEU A 103 -2.42 6.53 16.90
N ALA A 104 -3.06 7.54 17.50
CA ALA A 104 -2.45 8.33 18.57
C ALA A 104 -2.19 7.48 19.83
N LYS A 105 -3.13 6.60 20.20
CA LYS A 105 -3.00 5.69 21.34
C LYS A 105 -1.92 4.65 21.09
N LEU A 106 -1.91 4.05 19.89
CA LEU A 106 -0.87 3.09 19.50
C LEU A 106 0.51 3.75 19.47
N LYS A 107 0.61 4.98 18.92
CA LYS A 107 1.88 5.73 18.89
C LYS A 107 2.39 6.05 20.29
N ALA A 108 1.53 6.38 21.23
CA ALA A 108 1.91 6.59 22.62
C ALA A 108 2.48 5.33 23.29
N LEU A 109 1.95 4.16 22.96
CA LEU A 109 2.48 2.87 23.45
C LEU A 109 3.82 2.50 22.81
N THR A 110 4.09 2.99 21.62
CA THR A 110 5.27 2.69 20.80
C THR A 110 6.13 3.94 20.54
N TYR A 111 6.12 4.92 21.47
CA TYR A 111 6.72 6.25 21.26
C TYR A 111 8.20 6.22 20.87
N ASN A 112 8.96 5.24 21.38
CA ASN A 112 10.38 5.02 21.08
C ASN A 112 10.63 4.25 19.78
N ILE A 113 9.59 3.76 19.10
CA ILE A 113 9.72 2.94 17.91
C ILE A 113 9.38 3.82 16.69
N PRO A 114 10.29 3.98 15.72
CA PRO A 114 9.97 4.69 14.48
C PRO A 114 8.88 3.95 13.70
N TRP A 115 7.92 4.72 13.22
CA TRP A 115 6.88 4.29 12.30
C TRP A 115 7.23 4.75 10.90
N ILE A 116 7.15 3.84 9.95
CA ILE A 116 7.56 4.06 8.57
C ILE A 116 6.43 3.64 7.65
N ILE A 117 6.09 4.48 6.67
CA ILE A 117 5.21 4.09 5.57
C ILE A 117 6.07 3.62 4.39
N VAL A 118 5.73 2.44 3.84
CA VAL A 118 6.29 1.91 2.59
C VAL A 118 5.15 1.45 1.69
N SER A 119 4.83 2.24 0.67
CA SER A 119 3.62 2.06 -0.16
C SER A 119 3.93 1.94 -1.65
N GLY A 120 3.04 1.26 -2.38
CA GLY A 120 2.99 1.29 -3.84
C GLY A 120 2.43 2.59 -4.43
N SER A 121 1.93 3.50 -3.61
CA SER A 121 1.41 4.80 -4.02
C SER A 121 2.52 5.78 -4.34
N ASP A 122 2.24 6.78 -5.21
CA ASP A 122 3.19 7.85 -5.52
C ASP A 122 3.63 8.59 -4.27
N GLN A 123 4.95 8.70 -4.05
CA GLN A 123 5.51 9.24 -2.83
C GLN A 123 5.12 10.70 -2.55
N LYS A 124 5.08 11.52 -3.60
CA LYS A 124 4.75 12.94 -3.46
C LYS A 124 3.28 13.11 -3.06
N GLU A 125 2.38 12.41 -3.75
CA GLU A 125 0.96 12.42 -3.41
C GLU A 125 0.71 11.88 -2.02
N LEU A 126 1.37 10.78 -1.65
CA LEU A 126 1.28 10.16 -0.34
C LEU A 126 1.64 11.15 0.78
N ARG A 127 2.78 11.84 0.63
CA ARG A 127 3.22 12.86 1.59
C ARG A 127 2.23 14.03 1.67
N ASP A 128 1.69 14.47 0.55
CA ASP A 128 0.66 15.52 0.51
C ASP A 128 -0.61 15.09 1.25
N ILE A 129 -1.12 13.87 1.03
CA ILE A 129 -2.30 13.34 1.71
C ILE A 129 -2.06 13.24 3.22
N PHE A 130 -0.94 12.66 3.64
CA PHE A 130 -0.59 12.53 5.06
C PHE A 130 -0.46 13.88 5.77
N LYS A 131 0.11 14.88 5.09
CA LYS A 131 0.19 16.25 5.59
C LYS A 131 -1.21 16.86 5.79
N ASN A 132 -2.06 16.80 4.75
CA ASN A 132 -3.41 17.36 4.80
C ASN A 132 -4.31 16.67 5.84
N LYS A 133 -4.15 15.35 6.04
CA LYS A 133 -4.88 14.60 7.08
C LYS A 133 -4.23 14.71 8.48
N ASN A 134 -3.15 15.48 8.63
CA ASN A 134 -2.41 15.62 9.88
C ASN A 134 -1.88 14.28 10.44
N LEU A 135 -1.52 13.34 9.53
CA LEU A 135 -1.01 12.01 9.86
C LEU A 135 0.52 11.95 9.90
N SER A 136 1.23 12.84 9.20
CA SER A 136 2.70 12.81 9.09
C SER A 136 3.41 12.78 10.44
N LYS A 137 2.80 13.35 11.48
CA LYS A 137 3.33 13.39 12.85
C LYS A 137 3.51 12.01 13.50
N PHE A 138 2.80 10.98 13.04
CA PHE A 138 2.91 9.63 13.56
C PHE A 138 4.08 8.84 12.94
N PHE A 139 4.46 9.18 11.71
CA PHE A 139 5.43 8.42 10.91
C PHE A 139 6.80 9.08 10.92
N ASN A 140 7.39 9.13 12.12
CA ASN A 140 8.68 9.77 12.38
C ASN A 140 9.88 9.05 11.74
N GLY A 141 9.70 7.81 11.27
CA GLY A 141 10.68 7.07 10.46
C GLY A 141 10.56 7.32 8.95
N GLY A 142 9.59 8.16 8.52
CA GLY A 142 9.46 8.56 7.13
C GLY A 142 8.24 7.99 6.40
N ILE A 143 7.98 8.58 5.22
CA ILE A 143 6.88 8.21 4.33
C ILE A 143 7.46 8.04 2.92
N PHE A 144 7.47 6.80 2.45
CA PHE A 144 8.09 6.39 1.20
C PHE A 144 7.09 5.68 0.29
N GLY A 145 7.27 5.86 -1.02
CA GLY A 145 6.38 5.31 -2.03
C GLY A 145 7.00 5.19 -3.41
N SER A 146 6.20 4.77 -4.38
CA SER A 146 6.62 4.64 -5.78
C SER A 146 7.10 5.99 -6.37
N PRO A 147 7.93 5.95 -7.45
CA PRO A 147 8.13 4.82 -8.37
C PRO A 147 9.06 3.71 -7.85
N GLU A 148 9.79 3.93 -6.76
CA GLU A 148 10.66 2.91 -6.19
C GLU A 148 9.85 1.73 -5.64
N LYS A 149 10.38 0.50 -5.76
CA LYS A 149 9.72 -0.71 -5.26
C LYS A 149 9.83 -0.79 -3.73
N LYS A 150 8.81 -1.34 -3.06
CA LYS A 150 8.80 -1.51 -1.59
C LYS A 150 10.07 -2.19 -1.06
N ILE A 151 10.55 -3.22 -1.72
CA ILE A 151 11.75 -3.95 -1.29
C ILE A 151 13.02 -3.09 -1.37
N ASP A 152 13.13 -2.24 -2.39
CA ASP A 152 14.29 -1.37 -2.59
C ASP A 152 14.26 -0.20 -1.60
N ILE A 153 13.08 0.34 -1.31
CA ILE A 153 12.85 1.34 -0.25
C ILE A 153 13.33 0.78 1.09
N ILE A 154 12.86 -0.41 1.48
CA ILE A 154 13.21 -0.99 2.80
C ILE A 154 14.72 -1.21 2.92
N LYS A 155 15.35 -1.76 1.87
CA LYS A 155 16.82 -1.97 1.86
C LYS A 155 17.60 -0.65 1.98
N ARG A 156 17.14 0.40 1.31
CA ARG A 156 17.77 1.72 1.40
C ARG A 156 17.62 2.28 2.81
N GLU A 157 16.42 2.29 3.36
CA GLU A 157 16.15 2.85 4.69
C GLU A 157 16.80 2.03 5.83
N GLU A 158 17.01 0.72 5.61
CA GLU A 158 17.84 -0.12 6.49
C GLU A 158 19.30 0.33 6.47
N LYS A 159 19.86 0.53 5.27
CA LYS A 159 21.24 1.01 5.11
C LYS A 159 21.43 2.40 5.73
N ASP A 160 20.43 3.25 5.63
CA ASP A 160 20.44 4.62 6.18
C ASP A 160 20.13 4.65 7.70
N GLY A 161 19.88 3.48 8.32
CA GLY A 161 19.67 3.33 9.76
C GLY A 161 18.29 3.74 10.25
N LEU A 162 17.32 3.98 9.35
CA LEU A 162 15.93 4.29 9.72
C LEU A 162 15.12 3.03 10.02
N ILE A 163 15.43 1.91 9.36
CA ILE A 163 14.84 0.60 9.66
C ILE A 163 15.86 -0.25 10.42
N ASN A 164 15.48 -0.66 11.63
CA ASN A 164 16.32 -1.45 12.51
C ASN A 164 15.59 -2.74 12.93
N TYR A 165 16.31 -3.86 12.94
CA TYR A 165 15.78 -5.17 13.33
C TYR A 165 15.85 -5.43 14.84
N PRO A 166 14.93 -6.25 15.38
CA PRO A 166 13.79 -6.84 14.70
C PRO A 166 12.75 -5.79 14.32
N SER A 167 12.15 -5.93 13.14
CA SER A 167 11.07 -5.06 12.64
C SER A 167 9.83 -5.88 12.29
N ILE A 168 8.69 -5.20 12.23
CA ILE A 168 7.42 -5.79 11.83
C ILE A 168 6.80 -4.96 10.71
N PHE A 169 6.25 -5.63 9.70
CA PHE A 169 5.56 -5.02 8.58
C PHE A 169 4.08 -5.37 8.60
N LEU A 170 3.22 -4.36 8.58
CA LEU A 170 1.78 -4.48 8.48
C LEU A 170 1.35 -4.18 7.04
N GLY A 171 0.71 -5.15 6.39
CA GLY A 171 0.25 -5.03 5.01
C GLY A 171 -1.06 -5.77 4.80
N ASP A 172 -1.77 -5.46 3.72
CA ASP A 172 -3.05 -6.07 3.36
C ASP A 172 -2.98 -6.86 2.05
N SER A 173 -1.78 -7.05 1.51
CA SER A 173 -1.58 -7.66 0.20
C SER A 173 -0.52 -8.78 0.19
N LYS A 174 -0.61 -9.63 -0.83
CA LYS A 174 0.39 -10.65 -1.11
C LYS A 174 1.79 -10.07 -1.32
N VAL A 175 1.87 -8.89 -1.96
CA VAL A 175 3.14 -8.21 -2.22
C VAL A 175 3.84 -7.81 -0.92
N ASP A 176 3.10 -7.33 0.07
CA ASP A 176 3.64 -6.95 1.37
C ASP A 176 4.26 -8.15 2.09
N TYR A 177 3.53 -9.26 2.12
CA TYR A 177 4.05 -10.50 2.68
C TYR A 177 5.32 -10.98 1.99
N LEU A 178 5.34 -10.97 0.64
CA LEU A 178 6.51 -11.41 -0.10
C LEU A 178 7.73 -10.50 0.15
N VAL A 179 7.52 -9.21 0.28
CA VAL A 179 8.59 -8.25 0.66
C VAL A 179 9.10 -8.54 2.06
N ALA A 180 8.21 -8.68 3.04
CA ALA A 180 8.57 -9.01 4.42
C ALA A 180 9.34 -10.33 4.51
N LYS A 181 8.85 -11.38 3.84
CA LYS A 181 9.48 -12.71 3.79
C LYS A 181 10.89 -12.65 3.18
N ASN A 182 11.06 -11.92 2.06
CA ASN A 182 12.36 -11.79 1.41
C ASN A 182 13.40 -11.06 2.27
N LEU A 183 12.95 -10.16 3.15
CA LEU A 183 13.81 -9.35 4.01
C LEU A 183 13.88 -9.88 5.45
N ASN A 184 13.26 -11.05 5.72
CA ASN A 184 13.20 -11.65 7.05
C ASN A 184 12.61 -10.70 8.10
N ILE A 185 11.56 -9.95 7.73
CA ILE A 185 10.79 -9.05 8.57
C ILE A 185 9.56 -9.81 9.06
N ASP A 186 9.21 -9.69 10.36
CA ASP A 186 7.95 -10.24 10.87
C ASP A 186 6.77 -9.55 10.17
N PHE A 187 5.72 -10.31 9.83
CA PHE A 187 4.59 -9.79 9.06
C PHE A 187 3.25 -10.03 9.76
N LEU A 188 2.39 -9.02 9.72
CA LEU A 188 0.98 -9.14 10.10
C LEU A 188 0.10 -8.72 8.93
N PHE A 189 -0.83 -9.58 8.56
CA PHE A 189 -1.82 -9.28 7.55
C PHE A 189 -2.98 -8.51 8.17
N VAL A 190 -3.29 -7.32 7.63
CA VAL A 190 -4.41 -6.47 8.08
C VAL A 190 -5.62 -6.73 7.18
N THR A 191 -6.76 -7.14 7.77
CA THR A 191 -7.89 -7.67 6.99
C THR A 191 -9.04 -6.68 6.77
N GLU A 192 -9.11 -5.58 7.55
CA GLU A 192 -10.29 -4.68 7.60
C GLU A 192 -10.67 -4.11 6.23
N TRP A 193 -9.68 -3.73 5.41
CA TRP A 193 -9.91 -3.04 4.14
C TRP A 193 -9.17 -3.67 2.95
N THR A 194 -8.74 -4.94 3.09
CA THR A 194 -8.04 -5.62 2.00
C THR A 194 -8.96 -5.91 0.81
N ASP A 195 -8.45 -5.71 -0.41
CA ASP A 195 -9.10 -6.11 -1.67
C ASP A 195 -8.72 -7.54 -2.09
N PHE A 196 -7.85 -8.21 -1.33
CA PHE A 196 -7.39 -9.55 -1.67
C PHE A 196 -8.44 -10.60 -1.27
N ASN A 197 -9.29 -11.00 -2.20
CA ASN A 197 -10.43 -11.88 -1.94
C ASN A 197 -10.05 -13.21 -1.27
N ASP A 198 -8.92 -13.82 -1.66
CA ASP A 198 -8.47 -15.12 -1.16
C ASP A 198 -7.53 -15.02 0.04
N PHE A 199 -7.50 -13.89 0.75
CA PHE A 199 -6.55 -13.65 1.84
C PHE A 199 -6.59 -14.72 2.93
N ASN A 200 -7.78 -15.22 3.29
CA ASN A 200 -7.93 -16.24 4.34
C ASN A 200 -7.19 -17.54 3.99
N SER A 201 -7.42 -18.07 2.77
CA SER A 201 -6.75 -19.28 2.29
C SER A 201 -5.25 -19.07 2.19
N TYR A 202 -4.85 -17.93 1.60
CA TYR A 202 -3.46 -17.57 1.42
C TYR A 202 -2.70 -17.44 2.75
N CYS A 203 -3.28 -16.75 3.73
CA CYS A 203 -2.69 -16.59 5.05
C CYS A 203 -2.56 -17.92 5.78
N LYS A 204 -3.59 -18.79 5.72
CA LYS A 204 -3.55 -20.12 6.29
C LYS A 204 -2.45 -21.00 5.68
N GLU A 205 -2.36 -21.05 4.36
CA GLU A 205 -1.35 -21.84 3.62
C GLU A 205 0.09 -21.40 3.92
N ASN A 206 0.28 -20.09 4.14
CA ASN A 206 1.61 -19.52 4.41
C ASN A 206 1.89 -19.29 5.89
N SER A 207 0.99 -19.73 6.81
CA SER A 207 1.11 -19.54 8.27
C SER A 207 1.30 -18.06 8.65
N ILE A 208 0.55 -17.16 8.01
CA ILE A 208 0.60 -15.72 8.25
C ILE A 208 -0.38 -15.36 9.36
N GLU A 209 0.10 -14.64 10.37
CA GLU A 209 -0.76 -14.07 11.41
C GLU A 209 -1.60 -12.93 10.86
N MET A 210 -2.88 -12.88 11.26
CA MET A 210 -3.83 -11.86 10.81
C MET A 210 -4.33 -11.03 11.99
N ILE A 211 -4.57 -9.74 11.73
CA ILE A 211 -5.28 -8.83 12.62
C ILE A 211 -6.42 -8.16 11.85
N GLY A 212 -7.48 -7.80 12.54
CA GLY A 212 -8.59 -7.06 11.92
C GLY A 212 -8.14 -5.69 11.44
N SER A 213 -7.57 -4.91 12.34
CA SER A 213 -7.17 -3.53 12.10
C SER A 213 -5.84 -3.18 12.78
N VAL A 214 -5.27 -2.04 12.41
CA VAL A 214 -4.04 -1.52 13.05
C VAL A 214 -4.24 -1.29 14.56
N SER A 215 -5.47 -0.97 15.01
CA SER A 215 -5.78 -0.76 16.43
C SER A 215 -5.62 -2.03 17.27
N ASP A 216 -5.69 -3.23 16.67
CA ASP A 216 -5.50 -4.50 17.39
C ASP A 216 -4.09 -4.66 17.94
N LEU A 217 -3.10 -3.97 17.33
CA LEU A 217 -1.75 -3.90 17.88
C LEU A 217 -1.68 -3.34 19.30
N ILE A 218 -2.66 -2.53 19.71
CA ILE A 218 -2.72 -1.98 21.07
C ILE A 218 -2.74 -3.13 22.09
N ASN A 219 -3.57 -4.12 21.86
CA ASN A 219 -3.67 -5.30 22.74
C ASN A 219 -2.39 -6.13 22.73
N ILE A 220 -1.75 -6.24 21.56
CA ILE A 220 -0.49 -6.97 21.39
C ILE A 220 0.63 -6.28 22.19
N PHE A 221 0.80 -4.96 22.01
CA PHE A 221 1.85 -4.20 22.70
C PHE A 221 1.60 -4.01 24.20
N GLN A 222 0.35 -3.97 24.65
CA GLN A 222 0.03 -3.94 26.09
C GLN A 222 0.43 -5.24 26.79
N LYS A 223 0.24 -6.40 26.17
CA LYS A 223 0.67 -7.71 26.70
C LYS A 223 2.18 -7.86 26.79
N ILE A 224 2.95 -7.09 26.01
CA ILE A 224 4.43 -7.11 26.03
C ILE A 224 4.99 -6.28 27.19
N LYS A 225 4.24 -5.32 27.72
CA LYS A 225 4.66 -4.44 28.84
C LYS A 225 4.36 -5.03 30.22
N LEU A 226 3.59 -6.10 30.28
CA LEU A 226 3.32 -6.87 31.50
C LEU A 226 4.27 -8.07 31.61
#